data_b5c208d11d20c3eeae1dbaa53acdcfea
#
_entry.id   b5c208d11d20c3eeae1dbaa53acdcfea
#
_cell.length_a   1.000
_cell.length_b   1.000
_cell.length_c   1.000
_cell.angle_alpha   90.00
_cell.angle_beta   90.00
_cell.angle_gamma   90.00
#
_symmetry.space_group_name_H-M   'P 1'
#
loop_
_entity.id
_entity.type
_entity.pdbx_description
1 polymer ?
#
loop_
_entity_poly.entity_id
_entity_poly.type
_entity_poly.pdbx_seq_one_letter_code
_entity_poly.pdbx_strand_id
1 'polypeptide(L)'
;MTEPKTRRYLRNLRVERDNEALYARLAEVAADPRLARAYRRIAESERINAAFWESRLRDIGAAIPAPHPRTRVRVLGALAKWFGTGFVMPTVVRLEHADHLETPVDRAGHRDHFVPADGRARAHRHRAAGGNTLRASVLGANDGLVSNVSLVMGMAGAATGNHAVLLAGLAGLVAGACSMALGEWLSVNSSREFYQAQITERAGRLAVSPEEGVRRIAGIYRDKGLGRAKAQHLAEHLAETPRTALDTMVREDLGVDPAELGGSAWSAAISSFCFFAFGAIFPVAPYFFLGGHPAMFASMGTTFLGLCLIAIGTSLFTGRNLAFSIARQVAITTVAAAITFGVGHVLGTVIAG
;
A
#
# COMPACT_ATOMS: atom_id res chain seq x y z
N MET A 1 -32.51 -12.82 -1.10
CA MET A 1 -33.23 -11.74 -1.82
C MET A 1 -32.35 -11.26 -2.94
N THR A 2 -32.74 -11.49 -4.19
CA THR A 2 -31.99 -11.06 -5.39
C THR A 2 -32.07 -9.54 -5.54
N GLU A 3 -30.94 -8.88 -5.58
CA GLU A 3 -30.85 -7.42 -5.80
C GLU A 3 -31.55 -7.02 -7.12
N PRO A 4 -32.38 -5.95 -7.16
CA PRO A 4 -33.05 -5.50 -8.37
C PRO A 4 -32.02 -5.25 -9.49
N LYS A 5 -32.28 -5.72 -10.71
CA LYS A 5 -31.38 -5.60 -11.88
C LYS A 5 -30.88 -4.16 -12.08
N THR A 6 -31.74 -3.17 -11.90
CA THR A 6 -31.41 -1.76 -12.02
C THR A 6 -30.33 -1.31 -11.04
N ARG A 7 -30.40 -1.75 -9.75
CA ARG A 7 -29.42 -1.36 -8.74
C ARG A 7 -28.05 -1.99 -9.04
N ARG A 8 -28.03 -3.23 -9.53
CA ARG A 8 -26.81 -3.93 -9.96
C ARG A 8 -26.16 -3.23 -11.15
N TYR A 9 -26.93 -2.85 -12.20
CA TYR A 9 -26.38 -2.17 -13.38
C TYR A 9 -25.86 -0.78 -13.05
N LEU A 10 -26.54 -0.02 -12.19
CA LEU A 10 -26.07 1.29 -11.71
C LEU A 10 -24.77 1.18 -10.90
N ARG A 11 -24.62 0.15 -10.10
CA ARG A 11 -23.40 -0.11 -9.34
C ARG A 11 -22.23 -0.43 -10.28
N ASN A 12 -22.43 -1.33 -11.24
CA ASN A 12 -21.42 -1.71 -12.22
C ASN A 12 -21.00 -0.49 -13.07
N LEU A 13 -21.96 0.25 -13.63
CA LEU A 13 -21.67 1.48 -14.36
C LEU A 13 -20.81 2.47 -13.57
N ARG A 14 -21.10 2.61 -12.27
CA ARG A 14 -20.34 3.51 -11.40
C ARG A 14 -18.90 3.04 -11.19
N VAL A 15 -18.68 1.73 -11.05
CA VAL A 15 -17.33 1.15 -10.91
C VAL A 15 -16.51 1.40 -12.18
N GLU A 16 -17.05 1.10 -13.36
CA GLU A 16 -16.36 1.28 -14.64
C GLU A 16 -15.98 2.75 -14.88
N ARG A 17 -16.91 3.69 -14.59
CA ARG A 17 -16.63 5.13 -14.71
C ARG A 17 -15.59 5.64 -13.71
N ASP A 18 -15.60 5.11 -12.48
CA ASP A 18 -14.57 5.43 -11.47
C ASP A 18 -13.19 4.91 -11.91
N ASN A 19 -13.12 3.70 -12.47
CA ASN A 19 -11.89 3.11 -13.00
C ASN A 19 -11.38 3.89 -14.23
N GLU A 20 -12.25 4.19 -15.19
CA GLU A 20 -11.91 5.05 -16.34
C GLU A 20 -11.26 6.36 -15.88
N ALA A 21 -11.92 7.09 -14.98
CA ALA A 21 -11.42 8.38 -14.48
C ALA A 21 -10.10 8.23 -13.72
N LEU A 22 -9.91 7.14 -12.97
CA LEU A 22 -8.68 6.87 -12.23
C LEU A 22 -7.53 6.57 -13.18
N TYR A 23 -7.70 5.63 -14.13
CA TYR A 23 -6.65 5.27 -15.07
C TYR A 23 -6.29 6.39 -16.04
N ALA A 24 -7.26 7.24 -16.43
CA ALA A 24 -7.00 8.46 -17.20
C ALA A 24 -6.04 9.40 -16.43
N ARG A 25 -6.31 9.64 -15.14
CA ARG A 25 -5.42 10.45 -14.28
C ARG A 25 -4.05 9.82 -14.05
N LEU A 26 -3.97 8.50 -13.87
CA LEU A 26 -2.69 7.81 -13.74
C LEU A 26 -1.86 7.93 -15.02
N ALA A 27 -2.51 7.91 -16.19
CA ALA A 27 -1.85 8.12 -17.48
C ALA A 27 -1.27 9.52 -17.65
N GLU A 28 -1.93 10.56 -17.09
CA GLU A 28 -1.44 11.94 -17.11
C GLU A 28 -0.19 12.13 -16.22
N VAL A 29 -0.12 11.41 -15.11
CA VAL A 29 0.93 11.58 -14.08
C VAL A 29 2.11 10.64 -14.26
N ALA A 30 1.96 9.57 -15.05
CA ALA A 30 2.99 8.57 -15.25
C ALA A 30 4.23 9.15 -15.94
N ALA A 31 5.38 9.09 -15.28
CA ALA A 31 6.66 9.56 -15.81
C ALA A 31 7.20 8.69 -16.96
N ASP A 32 6.89 7.38 -16.95
CA ASP A 32 7.26 6.46 -18.04
C ASP A 32 6.21 6.53 -19.17
N PRO A 33 6.60 6.92 -20.41
CA PRO A 33 5.68 6.98 -21.55
C PRO A 33 5.04 5.61 -21.90
N ARG A 34 5.72 4.51 -21.58
CA ARG A 34 5.19 3.16 -21.82
C ARG A 34 4.07 2.85 -20.83
N LEU A 35 4.27 3.23 -19.58
CA LEU A 35 3.28 3.07 -18.50
C LEU A 35 2.06 3.99 -18.76
N ALA A 36 2.30 5.24 -19.17
CA ALA A 36 1.23 6.17 -19.57
C ALA A 36 0.35 5.60 -20.69
N ARG A 37 0.96 4.96 -21.69
CA ARG A 37 0.22 4.28 -22.77
C ARG A 37 -0.59 3.09 -22.27
N ALA A 38 -0.04 2.30 -21.35
CA ALA A 38 -0.75 1.17 -20.74
C ALA A 38 -1.99 1.65 -19.98
N TYR A 39 -1.86 2.68 -19.15
CA TYR A 39 -2.98 3.24 -18.40
C TYR A 39 -4.07 3.85 -19.33
N ARG A 40 -3.69 4.52 -20.42
CA ARG A 40 -4.68 5.01 -21.41
C ARG A 40 -5.47 3.87 -22.05
N ARG A 41 -4.82 2.73 -22.37
CA ARG A 41 -5.51 1.56 -22.92
C ARG A 41 -6.47 0.95 -21.91
N ILE A 42 -6.11 0.90 -20.63
CA ILE A 42 -7.01 0.43 -19.58
C ILE A 42 -8.19 1.39 -19.45
N ALA A 43 -7.96 2.71 -19.39
CA ALA A 43 -9.02 3.69 -19.31
C ALA A 43 -10.01 3.59 -20.51
N GLU A 44 -9.50 3.35 -21.70
CA GLU A 44 -10.33 3.13 -22.89
C GLU A 44 -11.17 1.85 -22.79
N SER A 45 -10.59 0.75 -22.27
CA SER A 45 -11.34 -0.48 -22.00
C SER A 45 -12.47 -0.26 -20.98
N GLU A 46 -12.21 0.46 -19.89
CA GLU A 46 -13.21 0.78 -18.88
C GLU A 46 -14.33 1.68 -19.44
N ARG A 47 -14.00 2.60 -20.36
CA ARG A 47 -14.97 3.42 -21.08
C ARG A 47 -15.92 2.56 -21.94
N ILE A 48 -15.39 1.54 -22.59
CA ILE A 48 -16.20 0.60 -23.40
C ILE A 48 -17.12 -0.20 -22.46
N ASN A 49 -16.62 -0.66 -21.32
CA ASN A 49 -17.43 -1.36 -20.33
C ASN A 49 -18.53 -0.48 -19.74
N ALA A 50 -18.21 0.79 -19.45
CA ALA A 50 -19.21 1.77 -18.99
C ALA A 50 -20.34 1.97 -20.04
N ALA A 51 -19.98 2.10 -21.31
CA ALA A 51 -20.96 2.22 -22.41
C ALA A 51 -21.87 0.98 -22.53
N PHE A 52 -21.33 -0.21 -22.27
CA PHE A 52 -22.14 -1.45 -22.22
C PHE A 52 -23.20 -1.39 -21.11
N TRP A 53 -22.83 -0.96 -19.90
CA TRP A 53 -23.78 -0.85 -18.78
C TRP A 53 -24.80 0.27 -19.02
N GLU A 54 -24.40 1.36 -19.68
CA GLU A 54 -25.32 2.42 -20.10
C GLU A 54 -26.36 1.93 -21.11
N SER A 55 -25.97 1.10 -22.07
CA SER A 55 -26.90 0.45 -23.00
C SER A 55 -27.90 -0.41 -22.24
N ARG A 56 -27.42 -1.25 -21.30
CA ARG A 56 -28.28 -2.12 -20.49
C ARG A 56 -29.26 -1.35 -19.61
N LEU A 57 -28.87 -0.17 -19.11
CA LEU A 57 -29.78 0.70 -18.35
C LEU A 57 -30.82 1.34 -19.25
N ARG A 58 -30.45 1.74 -20.49
CA ARG A 58 -31.40 2.25 -21.50
C ARG A 58 -32.43 1.19 -21.89
N ASP A 59 -31.98 -0.07 -22.10
CA ASP A 59 -32.85 -1.19 -22.47
C ASP A 59 -33.97 -1.47 -21.44
N ILE A 60 -33.72 -1.17 -20.16
CA ILE A 60 -34.70 -1.31 -19.07
C ILE A 60 -35.38 0.02 -18.71
N GLY A 61 -35.20 1.10 -19.49
CA GLY A 61 -35.81 2.40 -19.26
C GLY A 61 -35.33 3.12 -17.99
N ALA A 62 -34.15 2.74 -17.45
CA ALA A 62 -33.64 3.35 -16.23
C ALA A 62 -32.84 4.64 -16.54
N ALA A 63 -32.95 5.64 -15.65
CA ALA A 63 -32.20 6.88 -15.77
C ALA A 63 -30.67 6.63 -15.59
N ILE A 64 -29.87 7.20 -16.48
CA ILE A 64 -28.41 7.11 -16.41
C ILE A 64 -27.91 8.33 -15.63
N PRO A 65 -27.24 8.15 -14.47
CA PRO A 65 -26.72 9.27 -13.68
C PRO A 65 -25.56 9.95 -14.40
N ALA A 66 -25.40 11.25 -14.17
CA ALA A 66 -24.25 12.00 -14.67
C ALA A 66 -22.92 11.41 -14.13
N PRO A 67 -21.83 11.46 -14.91
CA PRO A 67 -20.54 10.95 -14.48
C PRO A 67 -19.94 11.87 -13.41
N HIS A 68 -19.89 11.41 -12.16
CA HIS A 68 -19.22 12.10 -11.06
C HIS A 68 -18.23 11.14 -10.40
N PRO A 69 -16.90 11.32 -10.62
CA PRO A 69 -15.89 10.48 -9.98
C PRO A 69 -15.95 10.66 -8.47
N ARG A 70 -15.95 9.54 -7.74
CA ARG A 70 -15.97 9.51 -6.26
C ARG A 70 -14.79 10.27 -5.69
N THR A 71 -14.94 10.78 -4.48
CA THR A 71 -13.87 11.46 -3.72
C THR A 71 -12.58 10.63 -3.67
N ARG A 72 -12.71 9.30 -3.55
CA ARG A 72 -11.61 8.34 -3.58
C ARG A 72 -10.78 8.41 -4.88
N VAL A 73 -11.40 8.51 -6.05
CA VAL A 73 -10.69 8.63 -7.34
C VAL A 73 -9.89 9.94 -7.39
N ARG A 74 -10.47 11.03 -6.88
CA ARG A 74 -9.78 12.33 -6.79
C ARG A 74 -8.60 12.28 -5.85
N VAL A 75 -8.75 11.64 -4.67
CA VAL A 75 -7.67 11.50 -3.67
C VAL A 75 -6.55 10.61 -4.21
N LEU A 76 -6.86 9.45 -4.79
CA LEU A 76 -5.85 8.57 -5.39
C LEU A 76 -5.12 9.26 -6.55
N GLY A 77 -5.83 10.01 -7.39
CA GLY A 77 -5.21 10.80 -8.45
C GLY A 77 -4.29 11.90 -7.92
N ALA A 78 -4.67 12.58 -6.84
CA ALA A 78 -3.81 13.56 -6.18
C ALA A 78 -2.58 12.91 -5.55
N LEU A 79 -2.74 11.79 -4.85
CA LEU A 79 -1.62 11.02 -4.29
C LEU A 79 -0.67 10.51 -5.37
N ALA A 80 -1.19 10.05 -6.51
CA ALA A 80 -0.38 9.66 -7.66
C ALA A 80 0.45 10.82 -8.20
N LYS A 81 -0.09 12.04 -8.19
CA LYS A 81 0.63 13.25 -8.62
C LYS A 81 1.79 13.60 -7.69
N TRP A 82 1.61 13.44 -6.37
CA TRP A 82 2.63 13.80 -5.37
C TRP A 82 3.67 12.71 -5.13
N PHE A 83 3.25 11.44 -5.11
CA PHE A 83 4.08 10.30 -4.72
C PHE A 83 4.35 9.31 -5.87
N GLY A 84 3.87 9.62 -7.08
CA GLY A 84 4.02 8.76 -8.25
C GLY A 84 2.96 7.65 -8.34
N THR A 85 2.80 7.11 -9.56
CA THR A 85 1.80 6.05 -9.83
C THR A 85 2.07 4.76 -9.08
N GLY A 86 3.35 4.42 -8.83
CA GLY A 86 3.74 3.23 -8.06
C GLY A 86 3.22 3.22 -6.63
N PHE A 87 3.06 4.38 -6.01
CA PHE A 87 2.53 4.53 -4.65
C PHE A 87 1.05 4.10 -4.54
N VAL A 88 0.24 4.43 -5.54
CA VAL A 88 -1.21 4.18 -5.51
C VAL A 88 -1.62 2.85 -6.14
N MET A 89 -0.78 2.25 -7.01
CA MET A 89 -1.11 1.03 -7.75
C MET A 89 -1.50 -0.17 -6.87
N PRO A 90 -0.86 -0.47 -5.73
CA PRO A 90 -1.28 -1.57 -4.87
C PRO A 90 -2.73 -1.43 -4.40
N THR A 91 -3.16 -0.19 -4.16
CA THR A 91 -4.53 0.15 -3.77
C THR A 91 -5.49 0.00 -4.94
N VAL A 92 -5.17 0.55 -6.11
CA VAL A 92 -6.00 0.47 -7.32
C VAL A 92 -6.33 -0.97 -7.65
N VAL A 93 -5.32 -1.83 -7.69
CA VAL A 93 -5.51 -3.25 -8.01
C VAL A 93 -6.35 -3.99 -6.97
N ARG A 94 -6.15 -3.71 -5.66
CA ARG A 94 -6.96 -4.33 -4.61
C ARG A 94 -8.42 -3.94 -4.73
N LEU A 95 -8.70 -2.71 -5.11
CA LEU A 95 -10.03 -2.18 -5.32
C LEU A 95 -10.72 -2.86 -6.51
N GLU A 96 -10.00 -3.01 -7.59
CA GLU A 96 -10.46 -3.74 -8.78
C GLU A 96 -10.86 -5.19 -8.43
N HIS A 97 -10.02 -5.89 -7.64
CA HIS A 97 -10.34 -7.24 -7.18
C HIS A 97 -11.56 -7.29 -6.24
N ALA A 98 -11.70 -6.34 -5.33
CA ALA A 98 -12.85 -6.28 -4.42
C ALA A 98 -14.15 -6.01 -5.20
N ASP A 99 -14.13 -5.07 -6.14
CA ASP A 99 -15.28 -4.72 -6.98
C ASP A 99 -15.67 -5.91 -7.90
N HIS A 100 -14.70 -6.72 -8.39
CA HIS A 100 -14.97 -7.94 -9.17
C HIS A 100 -15.54 -9.10 -8.33
N LEU A 101 -15.18 -9.24 -7.05
CA LEU A 101 -15.71 -10.30 -6.18
C LEU A 101 -17.16 -10.02 -5.75
N GLU A 102 -17.56 -8.77 -5.65
CA GLU A 102 -18.92 -8.37 -5.30
C GLU A 102 -19.91 -8.44 -6.47
N THR A 103 -19.42 -8.53 -7.71
CA THR A 103 -20.24 -8.64 -8.91
C THR A 103 -20.28 -10.07 -9.42
N PRO A 104 -21.40 -10.84 -9.19
CA PRO A 104 -21.61 -12.09 -9.90
C PRO A 104 -21.68 -11.78 -11.40
N VAL A 105 -20.72 -12.30 -12.14
CA VAL A 105 -20.56 -12.05 -13.57
C VAL A 105 -21.70 -12.71 -14.31
N ASP A 106 -22.54 -11.92 -14.95
CA ASP A 106 -23.40 -12.39 -16.04
C ASP A 106 -22.50 -12.58 -17.29
N ARG A 107 -21.72 -13.69 -17.29
CA ARG A 107 -20.69 -13.99 -18.28
C ARG A 107 -21.23 -14.29 -19.70
N ALA A 108 -22.56 -14.36 -19.86
CA ALA A 108 -23.18 -14.75 -21.12
C ALA A 108 -23.08 -13.71 -22.27
N GLY A 109 -22.44 -12.56 -22.06
CA GLY A 109 -22.31 -11.52 -23.09
C GLY A 109 -21.07 -10.64 -23.00
N HIS A 110 -20.26 -10.81 -21.95
CA HIS A 110 -19.04 -10.02 -21.80
C HIS A 110 -17.84 -10.82 -22.31
N ARG A 111 -17.40 -10.50 -23.51
CA ARG A 111 -16.06 -10.90 -23.95
C ARG A 111 -15.08 -10.16 -23.05
N ASP A 112 -14.29 -10.90 -22.27
CA ASP A 112 -13.07 -10.40 -21.67
C ASP A 112 -12.27 -9.71 -22.77
N HIS A 113 -12.36 -8.39 -22.87
CA HIS A 113 -11.49 -7.64 -23.75
C HIS A 113 -10.09 -7.79 -23.16
N PHE A 114 -9.35 -8.66 -23.81
CA PHE A 114 -8.00 -9.08 -23.53
C PHE A 114 -7.09 -7.85 -23.40
N VAL A 115 -6.82 -7.43 -22.18
CA VAL A 115 -5.66 -6.58 -21.91
C VAL A 115 -4.44 -7.45 -22.19
N PRO A 116 -3.58 -7.10 -23.16
CA PRO A 116 -2.41 -7.91 -23.49
C PRO A 116 -1.63 -8.29 -22.24
N ALA A 117 -1.18 -9.54 -22.16
CA ALA A 117 -0.51 -10.10 -20.98
C ALA A 117 0.71 -9.26 -20.52
N ASP A 118 1.36 -8.56 -21.44
CA ASP A 118 2.45 -7.63 -21.17
C ASP A 118 2.01 -6.34 -20.48
N GLY A 119 0.79 -5.85 -20.67
CA GLY A 119 0.23 -4.72 -19.91
C GLY A 119 -0.08 -5.11 -18.46
N ARG A 120 -0.68 -6.30 -18.24
CA ARG A 120 -0.93 -6.84 -16.89
C ARG A 120 0.38 -7.21 -16.19
N ALA A 121 1.32 -7.85 -16.86
CA ALA A 121 2.62 -8.19 -16.29
C ALA A 121 3.46 -6.97 -15.88
N ARG A 122 3.32 -5.83 -16.58
CA ARG A 122 3.99 -4.57 -16.20
C ARG A 122 3.28 -3.84 -15.07
N ALA A 123 1.94 -3.84 -15.04
CA ALA A 123 1.18 -3.34 -13.89
C ALA A 123 1.46 -4.17 -12.63
N HIS A 124 1.68 -5.48 -12.75
CA HIS A 124 2.13 -6.35 -11.68
C HIS A 124 3.57 -6.04 -11.22
N ARG A 125 4.47 -5.64 -12.11
CA ARG A 125 5.87 -5.32 -11.79
C ARG A 125 6.02 -4.09 -10.91
N HIS A 126 5.17 -3.07 -11.07
CA HIS A 126 5.16 -1.90 -10.19
C HIS A 126 4.48 -2.16 -8.82
N ARG A 127 3.89 -3.35 -8.62
CA ARG A 127 3.23 -3.74 -7.37
C ARG A 127 4.18 -3.91 -6.19
N ALA A 128 5.30 -4.59 -6.39
CA ALA A 128 6.19 -4.94 -5.30
C ALA A 128 6.93 -3.70 -4.76
N ALA A 129 7.43 -2.85 -5.65
CA ALA A 129 8.15 -1.63 -5.27
C ALA A 129 7.23 -0.61 -4.58
N GLY A 130 6.00 -0.40 -5.09
CA GLY A 130 5.03 0.52 -4.49
C GLY A 130 4.45 0.01 -3.16
N GLY A 131 4.31 -1.30 -3.00
CA GLY A 131 3.78 -1.92 -1.79
C GLY A 131 4.66 -1.69 -0.55
N ASN A 132 5.97 -1.76 -0.70
CA ASN A 132 6.93 -1.51 0.38
C ASN A 132 6.94 -0.04 0.78
N THR A 133 6.94 0.89 -0.18
CA THR A 133 6.90 2.32 0.09
C THR A 133 5.61 2.73 0.80
N LEU A 134 4.45 2.21 0.36
CA LEU A 134 3.17 2.46 1.02
C LEU A 134 3.14 1.93 2.44
N ARG A 135 3.64 0.70 2.66
CA ARG A 135 3.73 0.12 4.00
C ARG A 135 4.61 0.95 4.91
N ALA A 136 5.79 1.36 4.43
CA ALA A 136 6.73 2.21 5.17
C ALA A 136 6.10 3.57 5.52
N SER A 137 5.34 4.17 4.60
CA SER A 137 4.63 5.44 4.82
C SER A 137 3.57 5.34 5.91
N VAL A 138 2.70 4.33 5.84
CA VAL A 138 1.62 4.13 6.83
C VAL A 138 2.20 3.78 8.20
N LEU A 139 3.21 2.91 8.23
CA LEU A 139 3.90 2.53 9.45
C LEU A 139 4.61 3.75 10.06
N GLY A 140 5.35 4.52 9.23
CA GLY A 140 6.04 5.73 9.67
C GLY A 140 5.10 6.75 10.28
N ALA A 141 4.02 7.10 9.60
CA ALA A 141 3.07 8.09 10.10
C ALA A 141 2.42 7.68 11.44
N ASN A 142 2.01 6.42 11.54
CA ASN A 142 1.38 5.91 12.76
C ASN A 142 2.38 5.81 13.92
N ASP A 143 3.59 5.30 13.66
CA ASP A 143 4.63 5.17 14.67
C ASP A 143 5.13 6.54 15.14
N GLY A 144 5.38 7.48 14.23
CA GLY A 144 5.77 8.83 14.59
C GLY A 144 4.75 9.53 15.47
N LEU A 145 3.46 9.37 15.20
CA LEU A 145 2.41 9.96 16.02
C LEU A 145 2.30 9.29 17.38
N VAL A 146 2.25 7.95 17.44
CA VAL A 146 2.05 7.21 18.71
C VAL A 146 3.28 7.30 19.61
N SER A 147 4.49 7.14 19.06
CA SER A 147 5.72 7.24 19.85
C SER A 147 5.92 8.64 20.42
N ASN A 148 5.68 9.65 19.59
CA ASN A 148 5.94 11.02 20.00
C ASN A 148 4.84 11.58 20.94
N VAL A 149 3.56 11.22 20.79
CA VAL A 149 2.56 11.57 21.79
C VAL A 149 2.84 10.86 23.12
N SER A 150 3.32 9.62 23.10
CA SER A 150 3.71 8.90 24.30
C SER A 150 4.86 9.59 25.03
N LEU A 151 5.88 10.05 24.28
CA LEU A 151 7.00 10.81 24.83
C LEU A 151 6.55 12.14 25.43
N VAL A 152 5.76 12.91 24.68
CA VAL A 152 5.23 14.21 25.13
C VAL A 152 4.34 14.04 26.37
N MET A 153 3.47 13.04 26.41
CA MET A 153 2.62 12.77 27.58
C MET A 153 3.44 12.28 28.78
N GLY A 154 4.48 11.47 28.56
CA GLY A 154 5.40 11.07 29.64
C GLY A 154 6.11 12.25 30.27
N MET A 155 6.63 13.17 29.47
CA MET A 155 7.28 14.41 29.96
C MET A 155 6.28 15.36 30.64
N ALA A 156 5.07 15.46 30.10
CA ALA A 156 4.01 16.27 30.74
C ALA A 156 3.57 15.68 32.08
N GLY A 157 3.48 14.37 32.20
CA GLY A 157 3.17 13.64 33.43
C GLY A 157 4.23 13.85 34.53
N ALA A 158 5.50 13.94 34.13
CA ALA A 158 6.61 14.27 35.07
C ALA A 158 6.64 15.74 35.54
N ALA A 159 5.64 16.53 35.15
CA ALA A 159 5.54 17.97 35.50
C ALA A 159 6.78 18.79 35.08
N THR A 160 7.47 18.35 34.02
CA THR A 160 8.62 19.08 33.47
C THR A 160 8.14 20.37 32.77
N GLY A 161 9.00 21.39 32.78
CA GLY A 161 8.66 22.68 32.15
C GLY A 161 8.39 22.54 30.65
N ASN A 162 7.59 23.46 30.10
CA ASN A 162 7.18 23.44 28.68
C ASN A 162 8.34 23.27 27.68
N HIS A 163 9.48 23.92 27.97
CA HIS A 163 10.69 23.78 27.13
C HIS A 163 11.25 22.34 27.12
N ALA A 164 11.20 21.65 28.26
CA ALA A 164 11.67 20.25 28.33
C ALA A 164 10.75 19.31 27.49
N VAL A 165 9.43 19.51 27.57
CA VAL A 165 8.47 18.76 26.76
C VAL A 165 8.69 19.01 25.27
N LEU A 166 8.86 20.27 24.86
CA LEU A 166 9.12 20.66 23.47
C LEU A 166 10.43 20.07 22.95
N LEU A 167 11.52 20.20 23.72
CA LEU A 167 12.83 19.65 23.35
C LEU A 167 12.79 18.12 23.24
N ALA A 168 12.16 17.43 24.17
CA ALA A 168 11.99 15.99 24.13
C ALA A 168 11.17 15.57 22.90
N GLY A 169 10.06 16.26 22.61
CA GLY A 169 9.23 15.98 21.44
C GLY A 169 9.98 16.20 20.11
N LEU A 170 10.77 17.28 19.99
CA LEU A 170 11.61 17.53 18.81
C LEU A 170 12.75 16.51 18.69
N ALA A 171 13.40 16.18 19.78
CA ALA A 171 14.44 15.16 19.81
C ALA A 171 13.88 13.79 19.40
N GLY A 172 12.70 13.42 19.93
CA GLY A 172 11.98 12.21 19.56
C GLY A 172 11.58 12.17 18.10
N LEU A 173 11.10 13.29 17.54
CA LEU A 173 10.78 13.43 16.13
C LEU A 173 12.02 13.18 15.24
N VAL A 174 13.13 13.87 15.52
CA VAL A 174 14.35 13.75 14.70
C VAL A 174 14.98 12.36 14.85
N ALA A 175 15.16 11.90 16.09
CA ALA A 175 15.76 10.60 16.35
C ALA A 175 14.94 9.46 15.79
N GLY A 176 13.61 9.49 15.97
CA GLY A 176 12.70 8.48 15.46
C GLY A 176 12.63 8.46 13.92
N ALA A 177 12.54 9.64 13.28
CA ALA A 177 12.53 9.74 11.83
C ALA A 177 13.85 9.20 11.21
N CYS A 178 15.01 9.56 11.78
CA CYS A 178 16.30 9.05 11.32
C CYS A 178 16.43 7.54 11.55
N SER A 179 16.08 7.06 12.76
CA SER A 179 16.18 5.64 13.11
C SER A 179 15.31 4.78 12.19
N MET A 180 14.05 5.21 11.97
CA MET A 180 13.12 4.46 11.12
C MET A 180 13.55 4.47 9.66
N ALA A 181 14.05 5.61 9.15
CA ALA A 181 14.57 5.71 7.79
C ALA A 181 15.77 4.78 7.56
N LEU A 182 16.73 4.79 8.48
CA LEU A 182 17.92 3.93 8.41
C LEU A 182 17.56 2.45 8.55
N GLY A 183 16.63 2.12 9.46
CA GLY A 183 16.10 0.76 9.62
C GLY A 183 15.42 0.25 8.36
N GLU A 184 14.59 1.06 7.72
CA GLU A 184 13.92 0.69 6.47
C GLU A 184 14.92 0.52 5.31
N TRP A 185 15.91 1.43 5.20
CA TRP A 185 16.98 1.31 4.21
C TRP A 185 17.77 0.01 4.37
N LEU A 186 18.17 -0.29 5.60
CA LEU A 186 18.91 -1.52 5.91
C LEU A 186 18.06 -2.77 5.64
N SER A 187 16.79 -2.77 6.05
CA SER A 187 15.86 -3.89 5.84
C SER A 187 15.70 -4.23 4.35
N VAL A 188 15.50 -3.20 3.49
CA VAL A 188 15.36 -3.40 2.05
C VAL A 188 16.66 -3.92 1.43
N ASN A 189 17.83 -3.38 1.82
CA ASN A 189 19.11 -3.84 1.29
C ASN A 189 19.44 -5.27 1.75
N SER A 190 19.25 -5.58 3.03
CA SER A 190 19.47 -6.92 3.56
C SER A 190 18.58 -7.97 2.88
N SER A 191 17.30 -7.62 2.64
CA SER A 191 16.39 -8.49 1.90
C SER A 191 16.87 -8.72 0.46
N ARG A 192 17.37 -7.66 -0.20
CA ARG A 192 17.94 -7.74 -1.55
C ARG A 192 19.15 -8.66 -1.57
N GLU A 193 20.11 -8.47 -0.67
CA GLU A 193 21.31 -9.28 -0.54
C GLU A 193 20.98 -10.76 -0.30
N PHE A 194 20.02 -11.04 0.58
CA PHE A 194 19.54 -12.36 0.85
C PHE A 194 18.98 -13.08 -0.38
N TYR A 195 18.09 -12.39 -1.13
CA TYR A 195 17.55 -12.98 -2.35
C TYR A 195 18.59 -13.10 -3.47
N GLN A 196 19.51 -12.15 -3.59
CA GLN A 196 20.62 -12.23 -4.55
C GLN A 196 21.53 -13.45 -4.26
N ALA A 197 21.85 -13.71 -3.00
CA ALA A 197 22.62 -14.89 -2.62
C ALA A 197 21.87 -16.18 -3.00
N GLN A 198 20.58 -16.27 -2.74
CA GLN A 198 19.78 -17.43 -3.13
C GLN A 198 19.66 -17.61 -4.64
N ILE A 199 19.54 -16.52 -5.42
CA ILE A 199 19.51 -16.58 -6.87
C ILE A 199 20.86 -17.07 -7.41
N THR A 200 21.95 -16.54 -6.89
CA THR A 200 23.32 -16.96 -7.28
C THR A 200 23.55 -18.43 -7.01
N GLU A 201 23.11 -18.92 -5.86
CA GLU A 201 23.20 -20.36 -5.51
C GLU A 201 22.41 -21.23 -6.50
N ARG A 202 21.16 -20.81 -6.82
CA ARG A 202 20.33 -21.55 -7.79
C ARG A 202 20.91 -21.53 -9.20
N ALA A 203 21.45 -20.40 -9.63
CA ALA A 203 22.15 -20.29 -10.91
C ALA A 203 23.35 -21.22 -10.98
N GLY A 204 24.14 -21.31 -9.91
CA GLY A 204 25.25 -22.24 -9.81
C GLY A 204 24.83 -23.71 -9.89
N ARG A 205 23.77 -24.10 -9.17
CA ARG A 205 23.20 -25.45 -9.25
C ARG A 205 22.67 -25.78 -10.64
N LEU A 206 21.94 -24.85 -11.26
CA LEU A 206 21.40 -25.02 -12.60
C LEU A 206 22.51 -25.19 -13.65
N ALA A 207 23.63 -24.47 -13.52
CA ALA A 207 24.78 -24.59 -14.42
C ALA A 207 25.47 -25.96 -14.31
N VAL A 208 25.53 -26.55 -13.09
CA VAL A 208 26.14 -27.86 -12.86
C VAL A 208 25.21 -29.02 -13.24
N SER A 209 23.92 -28.87 -12.98
CA SER A 209 22.93 -29.95 -13.18
C SER A 209 21.63 -29.40 -13.79
N PRO A 210 21.59 -29.12 -15.12
CA PRO A 210 20.39 -28.60 -15.78
C PRO A 210 19.17 -29.50 -15.65
N GLU A 211 19.38 -30.82 -15.65
CA GLU A 211 18.30 -31.81 -15.50
C GLU A 211 17.61 -31.75 -14.12
N GLU A 212 18.35 -31.39 -13.08
CA GLU A 212 17.77 -31.18 -11.75
C GLU A 212 16.85 -29.94 -11.76
N GLY A 213 17.24 -28.91 -12.50
CA GLY A 213 16.40 -27.72 -12.73
C GLY A 213 15.08 -28.08 -13.40
N VAL A 214 15.10 -28.88 -14.47
CA VAL A 214 13.89 -29.39 -15.12
C VAL A 214 13.01 -30.17 -14.16
N ARG A 215 13.60 -31.12 -13.40
CA ARG A 215 12.85 -31.92 -12.41
C ARG A 215 12.19 -31.05 -11.36
N ARG A 216 12.89 -30.00 -10.88
CA ARG A 216 12.36 -29.06 -9.88
C ARG A 216 11.20 -28.25 -10.42
N ILE A 217 11.33 -27.66 -11.62
CA ILE A 217 10.26 -26.92 -12.28
C ILE A 217 9.04 -27.84 -12.52
N ALA A 218 9.25 -29.05 -13.01
CA ALA A 218 8.17 -30.02 -13.18
C ALA A 218 7.47 -30.36 -11.86
N GLY A 219 8.24 -30.48 -10.76
CA GLY A 219 7.71 -30.67 -9.40
C GLY A 219 6.77 -29.54 -8.98
N ILE A 220 7.22 -28.29 -9.11
CA ILE A 220 6.44 -27.09 -8.78
C ILE A 220 5.09 -27.07 -9.52
N TYR A 221 5.08 -27.33 -10.81
CA TYR A 221 3.85 -27.32 -11.60
C TYR A 221 2.94 -28.53 -11.31
N ARG A 222 3.50 -29.66 -10.91
CA ARG A 222 2.70 -30.79 -10.40
C ARG A 222 2.00 -30.44 -9.10
N ASP A 223 2.68 -29.79 -8.18
CA ASP A 223 2.11 -29.34 -6.90
C ASP A 223 0.99 -28.29 -7.13
N LYS A 224 1.07 -27.55 -8.23
CA LYS A 224 0.01 -26.64 -8.72
C LYS A 224 -1.14 -27.36 -9.45
N GLY A 225 -1.11 -28.70 -9.53
CA GLY A 225 -2.19 -29.51 -10.08
C GLY A 225 -2.04 -29.90 -11.55
N LEU A 226 -0.89 -29.66 -12.22
CA LEU A 226 -0.65 -30.17 -13.57
C LEU A 226 -0.37 -31.67 -13.54
N GLY A 227 -0.96 -32.39 -14.50
CA GLY A 227 -0.63 -33.81 -14.71
C GLY A 227 0.85 -33.99 -15.07
N ARG A 228 1.47 -35.13 -14.62
CA ARG A 228 2.89 -35.41 -14.72
C ARG A 228 3.50 -35.16 -16.12
N ALA A 229 2.87 -35.64 -17.16
CA ALA A 229 3.36 -35.49 -18.55
C ALA A 229 3.35 -34.01 -19.00
N LYS A 230 2.29 -33.26 -18.68
CA LYS A 230 2.18 -31.84 -19.03
C LYS A 230 3.17 -30.98 -18.23
N ALA A 231 3.38 -31.28 -16.95
CA ALA A 231 4.34 -30.59 -16.10
C ALA A 231 5.77 -30.81 -16.57
N GLN A 232 6.10 -32.04 -16.98
CA GLN A 232 7.41 -32.38 -17.53
C GLN A 232 7.69 -31.63 -18.84
N HIS A 233 6.76 -31.69 -19.79
CA HIS A 233 6.89 -30.99 -21.09
C HIS A 233 7.03 -29.47 -20.91
N LEU A 234 6.24 -28.89 -20.00
CA LEU A 234 6.33 -27.44 -19.67
C LEU A 234 7.70 -27.11 -19.06
N ALA A 235 8.21 -27.94 -18.17
CA ALA A 235 9.50 -27.74 -17.53
C ALA A 235 10.66 -27.79 -18.53
N GLU A 236 10.62 -28.75 -19.47
CA GLU A 236 11.61 -28.86 -20.56
C GLU A 236 11.60 -27.61 -21.43
N HIS A 237 10.43 -27.13 -21.83
CA HIS A 237 10.30 -25.91 -22.62
C HIS A 237 10.81 -24.66 -21.85
N LEU A 238 10.47 -24.51 -20.57
CA LEU A 238 10.95 -23.41 -19.73
C LEU A 238 12.46 -23.46 -19.48
N ALA A 239 13.04 -24.66 -19.55
CA ALA A 239 14.47 -24.90 -19.36
C ALA A 239 15.29 -24.82 -20.64
N GLU A 240 14.70 -24.59 -21.81
CA GLU A 240 15.43 -24.40 -23.08
C GLU A 240 16.50 -23.31 -22.97
N THR A 241 16.27 -22.28 -22.16
CA THR A 241 17.28 -21.29 -21.84
C THR A 241 17.55 -21.24 -20.33
N PRO A 242 18.83 -21.22 -19.90
CA PRO A 242 19.19 -21.14 -18.48
C PRO A 242 18.57 -19.93 -17.77
N ARG A 243 18.41 -18.83 -18.49
CA ARG A 243 17.82 -17.60 -17.96
C ARG A 243 16.33 -17.78 -17.64
N THR A 244 15.57 -18.40 -18.54
CA THR A 244 14.12 -18.66 -18.33
C THR A 244 13.92 -19.67 -17.21
N ALA A 245 14.75 -20.73 -17.17
CA ALA A 245 14.72 -21.70 -16.09
C ALA A 245 14.95 -21.07 -14.73
N LEU A 246 16.00 -20.24 -14.61
CA LEU A 246 16.34 -19.53 -13.37
C LEU A 246 15.22 -18.55 -12.98
N ASP A 247 14.70 -17.75 -13.93
CA ASP A 247 13.63 -16.78 -13.67
C ASP A 247 12.36 -17.49 -13.17
N THR A 248 12.02 -18.62 -13.78
CA THR A 248 10.88 -19.46 -13.37
C THR A 248 11.10 -20.02 -11.97
N MET A 249 12.26 -20.61 -11.68
CA MET A 249 12.57 -21.14 -10.35
C MET A 249 12.51 -20.06 -9.27
N VAL A 250 13.05 -18.87 -9.54
CA VAL A 250 13.04 -17.77 -8.58
C VAL A 250 11.62 -17.28 -8.31
N ARG A 251 10.80 -17.10 -9.35
CA ARG A 251 9.42 -16.65 -9.21
C ARG A 251 8.55 -17.66 -8.49
N GLU A 252 8.71 -18.92 -8.81
CA GLU A 252 7.83 -19.98 -8.30
C GLU A 252 8.26 -20.54 -6.94
N ASP A 253 9.57 -20.64 -6.67
CA ASP A 253 10.11 -21.11 -5.39
C ASP A 253 10.21 -20.01 -4.32
N LEU A 254 10.74 -18.84 -4.71
CA LEU A 254 10.99 -17.75 -3.76
C LEU A 254 9.82 -16.76 -3.70
N GLY A 255 8.89 -16.82 -4.65
CA GLY A 255 7.77 -15.88 -4.73
C GLY A 255 8.20 -14.44 -5.01
N VAL A 256 9.42 -14.21 -5.51
CA VAL A 256 9.98 -12.89 -5.80
C VAL A 256 10.26 -12.73 -7.29
N ASP A 257 10.08 -11.52 -7.80
CA ASP A 257 10.50 -11.18 -9.15
C ASP A 257 11.99 -10.78 -9.15
N PRO A 258 12.88 -11.51 -9.86
CA PRO A 258 14.30 -11.17 -9.94
C PRO A 258 14.55 -9.74 -10.43
N ALA A 259 13.66 -9.19 -11.27
CA ALA A 259 13.77 -7.84 -11.79
C ALA A 259 13.37 -6.75 -10.77
N GLU A 260 12.71 -7.13 -9.68
CA GLU A 260 12.13 -6.20 -8.68
C GLU A 260 12.64 -6.44 -7.26
N LEU A 261 13.83 -7.02 -7.09
CA LEU A 261 14.40 -7.33 -5.78
C LEU A 261 14.37 -6.13 -4.83
N GLY A 262 13.32 -6.05 -4.00
CA GLY A 262 13.21 -5.12 -2.87
C GLY A 262 12.87 -3.66 -3.19
N GLY A 263 12.71 -3.24 -4.46
CA GLY A 263 12.44 -1.84 -4.80
C GLY A 263 13.63 -0.90 -4.48
N SER A 264 13.39 0.40 -4.38
CA SER A 264 14.42 1.37 -4.00
C SER A 264 14.50 1.54 -2.47
N ALA A 265 15.60 1.13 -1.87
CA ALA A 265 15.87 1.31 -0.44
C ALA A 265 15.83 2.79 -0.02
N TRP A 266 16.33 3.70 -0.88
CA TRP A 266 16.28 5.13 -0.65
C TRP A 266 14.86 5.69 -0.70
N SER A 267 14.02 5.23 -1.63
CA SER A 267 12.62 5.65 -1.70
C SER A 267 11.85 5.22 -0.45
N ALA A 268 12.07 4.00 0.04
CA ALA A 268 11.47 3.50 1.26
C ALA A 268 11.93 4.28 2.49
N ALA A 269 13.23 4.55 2.61
CA ALA A 269 13.81 5.32 3.71
C ALA A 269 13.30 6.76 3.76
N ILE A 270 13.30 7.47 2.63
CA ILE A 270 12.83 8.86 2.55
C ILE A 270 11.34 8.93 2.88
N SER A 271 10.54 8.00 2.33
CA SER A 271 9.12 7.93 2.67
C SER A 271 8.91 7.69 4.16
N SER A 272 9.64 6.75 4.74
CA SER A 272 9.57 6.44 6.18
C SER A 272 9.93 7.66 7.04
N PHE A 273 11.01 8.36 6.71
CA PHE A 273 11.42 9.61 7.37
C PHE A 273 10.33 10.68 7.33
N CYS A 274 9.86 10.99 6.12
CA CYS A 274 8.87 12.06 5.93
C CYS A 274 7.54 11.76 6.62
N PHE A 275 7.06 10.51 6.53
CA PHE A 275 5.81 10.13 7.14
C PHE A 275 5.90 9.99 8.67
N PHE A 276 7.04 9.54 9.21
CA PHE A 276 7.29 9.58 10.64
C PHE A 276 7.27 11.01 11.16
N ALA A 277 8.06 11.91 10.55
CA ALA A 277 8.09 13.31 10.93
C ALA A 277 6.71 13.99 10.83
N PHE A 278 5.95 13.66 9.78
CA PHE A 278 4.57 14.11 9.61
C PHE A 278 3.67 13.67 10.77
N GLY A 279 3.77 12.40 11.20
CA GLY A 279 3.00 11.91 12.35
C GLY A 279 3.45 12.54 13.66
N ALA A 280 4.76 12.63 13.87
CA ALA A 280 5.37 13.11 15.12
C ALA A 280 5.15 14.60 15.39
N ILE A 281 4.89 15.42 14.37
CA ILE A 281 4.69 16.87 14.55
C ILE A 281 3.37 17.18 15.27
N PHE A 282 2.32 16.37 15.12
CA PHE A 282 1.00 16.65 15.68
C PHE A 282 1.01 16.84 17.20
N PRO A 283 1.58 15.92 18.00
CA PRO A 283 1.63 16.10 19.45
C PRO A 283 2.58 17.20 19.91
N VAL A 284 3.58 17.59 19.11
CA VAL A 284 4.60 18.59 19.47
C VAL A 284 4.16 20.00 19.11
N ALA A 285 3.47 20.18 17.99
CA ALA A 285 3.13 21.49 17.45
C ALA A 285 2.49 22.47 18.46
N PRO A 286 1.54 22.06 19.33
CA PRO A 286 0.95 22.99 20.30
C PRO A 286 1.94 23.57 21.29
N TYR A 287 3.02 22.87 21.65
CA TYR A 287 4.01 23.32 22.61
C TYR A 287 4.91 24.44 22.10
N PHE A 288 4.87 24.76 20.80
CA PHE A 288 5.51 25.97 20.25
C PHE A 288 4.77 27.26 20.65
N PHE A 289 3.45 27.16 20.87
CA PHE A 289 2.58 28.33 21.01
C PHE A 289 1.93 28.42 22.39
N LEU A 290 1.78 27.30 23.08
CA LEU A 290 1.07 27.14 24.33
C LEU A 290 1.97 26.52 25.38
N GLY A 291 1.66 26.75 26.67
CA GLY A 291 2.36 26.15 27.80
C GLY A 291 1.40 25.49 28.79
N GLY A 292 1.93 24.61 29.65
CA GLY A 292 1.17 23.95 30.71
C GLY A 292 -0.02 23.12 30.25
N HIS A 293 -1.10 23.11 31.02
CA HIS A 293 -2.29 22.32 30.71
C HIS A 293 -2.94 22.65 29.34
N PRO A 294 -3.06 23.93 28.90
CA PRO A 294 -3.56 24.24 27.57
C PRO A 294 -2.77 23.57 26.44
N ALA A 295 -1.44 23.53 26.54
CA ALA A 295 -0.60 22.84 25.54
C ALA A 295 -0.88 21.34 25.51
N MET A 296 -1.05 20.70 26.66
CA MET A 296 -1.36 19.29 26.79
C MET A 296 -2.71 18.94 26.14
N PHE A 297 -3.78 19.68 26.44
CA PHE A 297 -5.08 19.44 25.82
C PHE A 297 -5.08 19.71 24.31
N ALA A 298 -4.40 20.76 23.86
CA ALA A 298 -4.23 21.06 22.44
C ALA A 298 -3.42 19.94 21.73
N SER A 299 -2.40 19.39 22.38
CA SER A 299 -1.60 18.25 21.89
C SER A 299 -2.48 17.00 21.71
N MET A 300 -3.37 16.71 22.65
CA MET A 300 -4.32 15.60 22.50
C MET A 300 -5.29 15.84 21.33
N GLY A 301 -5.78 17.07 21.16
CA GLY A 301 -6.67 17.45 20.06
C GLY A 301 -6.00 17.32 18.69
N THR A 302 -4.77 17.84 18.54
CA THR A 302 -4.00 17.72 17.29
C THR A 302 -3.60 16.28 17.01
N THR A 303 -3.26 15.49 18.04
CA THR A 303 -3.02 14.05 17.95
C THR A 303 -4.25 13.32 17.40
N PHE A 304 -5.43 13.61 17.94
CA PHE A 304 -6.69 13.03 17.44
C PHE A 304 -6.92 13.37 15.95
N LEU A 305 -6.66 14.62 15.55
CA LEU A 305 -6.73 15.03 14.16
C LEU A 305 -5.75 14.22 13.29
N GLY A 306 -4.51 14.07 13.72
CA GLY A 306 -3.49 13.25 13.05
C GLY A 306 -3.93 11.80 12.89
N LEU A 307 -4.50 11.20 13.96
CA LEU A 307 -5.06 9.84 13.91
C LEU A 307 -6.18 9.72 12.88
N CYS A 308 -7.09 10.68 12.81
CA CYS A 308 -8.15 10.70 11.81
C CYS A 308 -7.58 10.75 10.38
N LEU A 309 -6.58 11.59 10.13
CA LEU A 309 -5.93 11.70 8.81
C LEU A 309 -5.22 10.39 8.41
N ILE A 310 -4.49 9.78 9.33
CA ILE A 310 -3.82 8.49 9.11
C ILE A 310 -4.85 7.39 8.90
N ALA A 311 -5.95 7.36 9.67
CA ALA A 311 -7.02 6.38 9.53
C ALA A 311 -7.75 6.53 8.19
N ILE A 312 -8.00 7.77 7.71
CA ILE A 312 -8.54 8.02 6.39
C ILE A 312 -7.62 7.44 5.31
N GLY A 313 -6.32 7.77 5.37
CA GLY A 313 -5.31 7.20 4.49
C GLY A 313 -5.34 5.67 4.51
N THR A 314 -5.23 5.07 5.69
CA THR A 314 -5.24 3.62 5.86
C THR A 314 -6.53 2.97 5.35
N SER A 315 -7.69 3.58 5.60
CA SER A 315 -9.00 3.10 5.13
C SER A 315 -9.10 3.15 3.60
N LEU A 316 -8.61 4.23 2.98
CA LEU A 316 -8.54 4.35 1.52
C LEU A 316 -7.70 3.22 0.90
N PHE A 317 -6.59 2.86 1.53
CA PHE A 317 -5.68 1.83 1.04
C PHE A 317 -6.13 0.40 1.38
N THR A 318 -6.79 0.19 2.51
CA THR A 318 -7.20 -1.16 2.97
C THR A 318 -8.64 -1.51 2.60
N GLY A 319 -9.46 -0.53 2.22
CA GLY A 319 -10.91 -0.72 2.01
C GLY A 319 -11.70 -1.01 3.28
N ARG A 320 -11.07 -0.93 4.47
CA ARG A 320 -11.75 -1.19 5.76
C ARG A 320 -12.65 -0.03 6.16
N ASN A 321 -13.62 -0.33 7.03
CA ASN A 321 -14.50 0.68 7.60
C ASN A 321 -13.69 1.75 8.35
N LEU A 322 -13.88 3.02 7.96
CA LEU A 322 -13.17 4.17 8.51
C LEU A 322 -13.39 4.32 10.02
N ALA A 323 -14.65 4.19 10.48
CA ALA A 323 -14.97 4.33 11.89
C ALA A 323 -14.25 3.31 12.77
N PHE A 324 -14.17 2.05 12.32
CA PHE A 324 -13.41 1.01 13.01
C PHE A 324 -11.90 1.31 13.02
N SER A 325 -11.35 1.82 11.93
CA SER A 325 -9.94 2.19 11.83
C SER A 325 -9.60 3.34 12.80
N ILE A 326 -10.44 4.38 12.87
CA ILE A 326 -10.30 5.48 13.81
C ILE A 326 -10.38 4.98 15.25
N ALA A 327 -11.46 4.25 15.59
CA ALA A 327 -11.67 3.76 16.95
C ALA A 327 -10.49 2.92 17.47
N ARG A 328 -9.98 2.01 16.63
CA ARG A 328 -8.82 1.19 16.97
C ARG A 328 -7.56 2.00 17.21
N GLN A 329 -7.25 2.97 16.33
CA GLN A 329 -6.05 3.80 16.48
C GLN A 329 -6.15 4.73 17.70
N VAL A 330 -7.30 5.32 17.92
CA VAL A 330 -7.55 6.17 19.10
C VAL A 330 -7.40 5.34 20.40
N ALA A 331 -7.99 4.15 20.45
CA ALA A 331 -7.88 3.29 21.63
C ALA A 331 -6.41 2.93 21.94
N ILE A 332 -5.65 2.48 20.94
CA ILE A 332 -4.24 2.11 21.12
C ILE A 332 -3.41 3.31 21.56
N THR A 333 -3.59 4.45 20.90
CA THR A 333 -2.83 5.68 21.21
C THR A 333 -3.16 6.22 22.59
N THR A 334 -4.44 6.19 22.98
CA THR A 334 -4.87 6.63 24.32
C THR A 334 -4.27 5.75 25.42
N VAL A 335 -4.26 4.43 25.23
CA VAL A 335 -3.63 3.50 26.18
C VAL A 335 -2.14 3.78 26.30
N ALA A 336 -1.43 3.93 25.18
CA ALA A 336 -0.01 4.23 25.17
C ALA A 336 0.30 5.56 25.89
N ALA A 337 -0.44 6.62 25.57
CA ALA A 337 -0.30 7.94 26.20
C ALA A 337 -0.62 7.91 27.71
N ALA A 338 -1.65 7.19 28.12
CA ALA A 338 -2.02 7.05 29.54
C ALA A 338 -0.95 6.31 30.34
N ILE A 339 -0.39 5.23 29.78
CA ILE A 339 0.71 4.48 30.42
C ILE A 339 1.93 5.38 30.59
N THR A 340 2.35 6.05 29.53
CA THR A 340 3.54 6.91 29.57
C THR A 340 3.36 8.12 30.47
N PHE A 341 2.17 8.73 30.49
CA PHE A 341 1.84 9.80 31.42
C PHE A 341 1.90 9.31 32.87
N GLY A 342 1.34 8.15 33.18
CA GLY A 342 1.39 7.57 34.53
C GLY A 342 2.82 7.26 34.97
N VAL A 343 3.62 6.67 34.09
CA VAL A 343 5.07 6.42 34.36
C VAL A 343 5.80 7.75 34.60
N GLY A 344 5.57 8.74 33.76
CA GLY A 344 6.15 10.07 33.89
C GLY A 344 5.79 10.72 35.25
N HIS A 345 4.52 10.63 35.66
CA HIS A 345 4.04 11.16 36.91
C HIS A 345 4.73 10.51 38.12
N VAL A 346 4.83 9.17 38.13
CA VAL A 346 5.52 8.44 39.21
C VAL A 346 7.00 8.79 39.25
N LEU A 347 7.68 8.82 38.11
CA LEU A 347 9.10 9.17 38.04
C LEU A 347 9.34 10.65 38.45
N GLY A 348 8.46 11.56 38.01
CA GLY A 348 8.54 12.97 38.36
C GLY A 348 8.43 13.20 39.87
N THR A 349 7.51 12.51 40.56
CA THR A 349 7.36 12.59 42.01
C THR A 349 8.54 11.99 42.76
N VAL A 350 9.15 10.89 42.26
CA VAL A 350 10.31 10.23 42.88
C VAL A 350 11.60 11.04 42.71
N ILE A 351 11.79 11.71 41.57
CA ILE A 351 13.00 12.49 41.29
C ILE A 351 12.95 13.88 41.92
N ALA A 352 11.75 14.44 42.09
CA ALA A 352 11.56 15.77 42.70
C ALA A 352 11.52 15.74 44.23
N GLY A 353 11.33 14.62 44.90
CA GLY A 353 11.39 14.40 46.34
C GLY A 353 12.75 13.92 46.76
#